data_f909b9a004622ba13df6a923865cefcb
#
_entry.id   f909b9a004622ba13df6a923865cefcb
#
_cell.length_a   1.000
_cell.length_b   1.000
_cell.length_c   1.000
_cell.angle_alpha   90.00
_cell.angle_beta   90.00
_cell.angle_gamma   90.00
#
_symmetry.space_group_name_H-M   'P 1'
#
loop_
_entity.id
_entity.type
_entity.pdbx_description
1 polymer ?
#
loop_
_entity_poly.entity_id
_entity_poly.type
_entity_poly.pdbx_seq_one_letter_code
_entity_poly.pdbx_strand_id
1 'polypeptide(L)'
;MPYFHRVDAPRVLSMGLVALDVLCIAQEPERTSFRAGGTAGNVAAILGALGWPATLAGPAEESLAYELMLNDLTRCGVEYREMHRAAVPVIVEELEHYARHSFTFDCPACGKALPRYHRTYRADASSWVCEDVHTDVFFADRLSDEILELAQSARRSNAFIVYEPSDPSDAPWAPAMLALADMVKYSDERADGLSWLSDGDHLEIRTKGAAGLQWRWARHEIHQWQSMASIHVANVVDTCGAGDWLTSGILIGLLERGDTRATWSGVTAMEQVLRRAQQLAAWSCGYAGARGALYESGPAMARAIVQHLETSVMPDPLPESNAGFSCAACPMTS
;
A
#
# COMPACT_ATOMS: atom_id res chain seq x y z
N MET A 1 -6.73 -12.01 -18.84
CA MET A 1 -5.67 -11.68 -19.82
C MET A 1 -4.34 -11.77 -19.10
N PRO A 2 -3.24 -12.27 -19.69
CA PRO A 2 -1.96 -12.24 -19.02
C PRO A 2 -1.56 -10.77 -18.79
N TYR A 3 -1.15 -10.44 -17.56
CA TYR A 3 -0.60 -9.14 -17.22
C TYR A 3 0.69 -8.95 -18.01
N PHE A 4 0.70 -7.99 -18.94
CA PHE A 4 1.93 -7.58 -19.60
C PHE A 4 2.68 -6.66 -18.64
N HIS A 5 3.70 -7.20 -17.96
CA HIS A 5 4.66 -6.34 -17.29
C HIS A 5 5.32 -5.43 -18.33
N ARG A 6 5.37 -4.13 -18.04
CA ARG A 6 6.14 -3.21 -18.88
C ARG A 6 7.61 -3.59 -18.71
N VAL A 7 8.28 -3.84 -19.82
CA VAL A 7 9.69 -4.34 -19.85
C VAL A 7 10.64 -3.41 -19.08
N ASP A 8 10.28 -2.12 -18.96
CA ASP A 8 11.09 -1.07 -18.31
C ASP A 8 10.48 -0.55 -17.00
N ALA A 9 9.47 -1.21 -16.44
CA ALA A 9 8.89 -0.78 -15.16
C ALA A 9 9.74 -1.25 -13.98
N PRO A 10 9.94 -0.39 -12.94
CA PRO A 10 10.69 -0.78 -11.75
C PRO A 10 10.06 -1.99 -11.05
N ARG A 11 10.91 -2.88 -10.54
CA ARG A 11 10.49 -4.04 -9.74
C ARG A 11 10.34 -3.62 -8.29
N VAL A 12 9.17 -3.88 -7.70
CA VAL A 12 8.92 -3.58 -6.29
C VAL A 12 8.89 -4.85 -5.45
N LEU A 13 9.61 -4.83 -4.33
CA LEU A 13 9.45 -5.76 -3.22
C LEU A 13 8.77 -5.01 -2.08
N SER A 14 7.56 -5.47 -1.72
CA SER A 14 6.75 -4.89 -0.65
C SER A 14 6.70 -5.83 0.55
N MET A 15 6.87 -5.29 1.76
CA MET A 15 6.90 -6.05 3.00
C MET A 15 6.20 -5.29 4.13
N GLY A 16 5.61 -6.02 5.07
CA GLY A 16 4.94 -5.44 6.23
C GLY A 16 3.54 -5.97 6.45
N LEU A 17 2.56 -5.07 6.60
CA LEU A 17 1.17 -5.49 6.80
C LEU A 17 0.57 -5.94 5.47
N VAL A 18 0.31 -7.24 5.38
CA VAL A 18 -0.60 -7.84 4.40
C VAL A 18 -1.72 -8.52 5.16
N ALA A 19 -2.95 -8.38 4.70
CA ALA A 19 -4.15 -8.88 5.36
C ALA A 19 -5.18 -9.35 4.33
N LEU A 20 -6.21 -10.03 4.80
CA LEU A 20 -7.48 -10.10 4.09
C LEU A 20 -8.39 -8.99 4.63
N ASP A 21 -8.77 -8.05 3.79
CA ASP A 21 -9.78 -7.06 4.09
C ASP A 21 -11.16 -7.60 3.73
N VAL A 22 -12.09 -7.54 4.69
CA VAL A 22 -13.49 -7.89 4.52
C VAL A 22 -14.28 -6.59 4.54
N LEU A 23 -14.68 -6.12 3.37
CA LEU A 23 -15.47 -4.90 3.26
C LEU A 23 -16.96 -5.23 3.42
N CYS A 24 -17.56 -4.71 4.47
CA CYS A 24 -18.98 -4.79 4.76
C CYS A 24 -19.62 -3.43 4.53
N ILE A 25 -20.57 -3.34 3.61
CA ILE A 25 -21.33 -2.10 3.39
C ILE A 25 -22.57 -2.14 4.26
N ALA A 26 -22.70 -1.17 5.16
CA ALA A 26 -23.86 -1.06 6.01
C ALA A 26 -25.15 -1.02 5.17
N GLN A 27 -26.15 -1.83 5.55
CA GLN A 27 -27.45 -1.98 4.86
C GLN A 27 -27.41 -2.78 3.55
N GLU A 28 -26.24 -3.23 3.07
CA GLU A 28 -26.07 -4.08 1.88
C GLU A 28 -25.16 -5.28 2.20
N PRO A 29 -25.53 -6.18 3.13
CA PRO A 29 -24.65 -7.27 3.57
C PRO A 29 -24.33 -8.26 2.44
N GLU A 30 -25.16 -8.32 1.40
CA GLU A 30 -24.91 -9.10 0.19
C GLU A 30 -23.77 -8.55 -0.67
N ARG A 31 -23.36 -7.31 -0.43
CA ARG A 31 -22.21 -6.66 -1.10
C ARG A 31 -20.91 -6.78 -0.30
N THR A 32 -20.83 -7.75 0.61
CA THR A 32 -19.57 -8.05 1.27
C THR A 32 -18.53 -8.52 0.26
N SER A 33 -17.37 -7.90 0.25
CA SER A 33 -16.26 -8.28 -0.63
C SER A 33 -15.00 -8.64 0.16
N PHE A 34 -14.18 -9.50 -0.44
CA PHE A 34 -12.94 -10.01 0.13
C PHE A 34 -11.78 -9.61 -0.77
N ARG A 35 -10.83 -8.86 -0.23
CA ARG A 35 -9.68 -8.34 -0.98
C ARG A 35 -8.42 -8.51 -0.17
N ALA A 36 -7.29 -8.72 -0.81
CA ALA A 36 -6.03 -8.54 -0.11
C ALA A 36 -5.94 -7.09 0.38
N GLY A 37 -5.36 -6.87 1.54
CA GLY A 37 -5.30 -5.57 2.17
C GLY A 37 -4.03 -5.36 2.98
N GLY A 38 -4.08 -4.39 3.86
CA GLY A 38 -2.92 -3.88 4.56
C GLY A 38 -2.07 -2.95 3.68
N THR A 39 -1.31 -2.05 4.28
CA THR A 39 -0.57 -1.01 3.53
C THR A 39 0.42 -1.63 2.52
N ALA A 40 1.24 -2.61 2.95
CA ALA A 40 2.16 -3.30 2.05
C ALA A 40 1.43 -4.07 0.94
N GLY A 41 0.32 -4.73 1.28
CA GLY A 41 -0.53 -5.45 0.33
C GLY A 41 -1.17 -4.51 -0.69
N ASN A 42 -1.72 -3.39 -0.26
CA ASN A 42 -2.34 -2.40 -1.14
C ASN A 42 -1.34 -1.77 -2.11
N VAL A 43 -0.17 -1.33 -1.62
CA VAL A 43 0.86 -0.72 -2.48
C VAL A 43 1.33 -1.72 -3.53
N ALA A 44 1.61 -2.99 -3.17
CA ALA A 44 1.98 -4.03 -4.12
C ALA A 44 0.88 -4.28 -5.15
N ALA A 45 -0.37 -4.41 -4.71
CA ALA A 45 -1.52 -4.68 -5.57
C ALA A 45 -1.82 -3.53 -6.54
N ILE A 46 -1.73 -2.27 -6.08
CA ILE A 46 -1.92 -1.09 -6.93
C ILE A 46 -0.81 -1.04 -8.00
N LEU A 47 0.46 -1.16 -7.62
CA LEU A 47 1.58 -1.13 -8.56
C LEU A 47 1.53 -2.30 -9.54
N GLY A 48 1.21 -3.52 -9.07
CA GLY A 48 1.03 -4.69 -9.90
C GLY A 48 -0.07 -4.51 -10.94
N ALA A 49 -1.26 -4.05 -10.52
CA ALA A 49 -2.37 -3.74 -11.43
C ALA A 49 -2.02 -2.65 -12.44
N LEU A 50 -1.14 -1.72 -12.08
CA LEU A 50 -0.62 -0.68 -12.97
C LEU A 50 0.55 -1.16 -13.85
N GLY A 51 0.90 -2.46 -13.78
CA GLY A 51 1.85 -3.12 -14.69
C GLY A 51 3.29 -3.15 -14.20
N TRP A 52 3.56 -2.83 -12.94
CA TRP A 52 4.89 -3.05 -12.35
C TRP A 52 5.07 -4.52 -11.98
N PRO A 53 6.27 -5.10 -12.16
CA PRO A 53 6.61 -6.37 -11.54
C PRO A 53 6.61 -6.20 -10.02
N ALA A 54 5.56 -6.68 -9.35
CA ALA A 54 5.37 -6.52 -7.91
C ALA A 54 5.49 -7.86 -7.20
N THR A 55 6.37 -7.92 -6.20
CA THR A 55 6.49 -9.04 -5.26
C THR A 55 6.04 -8.57 -3.88
N LEU A 56 5.19 -9.33 -3.23
CA LEU A 56 4.77 -9.13 -1.85
C LEU A 56 5.20 -10.34 -1.02
N ALA A 57 5.83 -10.10 0.11
CA ALA A 57 6.25 -11.17 1.01
C ALA A 57 5.48 -11.10 2.33
N GLY A 58 5.02 -12.25 2.83
CA GLY A 58 4.18 -12.27 4.03
C GLY A 58 3.90 -13.67 4.59
N PRO A 59 2.90 -13.79 5.49
CA PRO A 59 2.55 -15.02 6.16
C PRO A 59 1.97 -16.08 5.21
N ALA A 60 2.12 -17.34 5.59
CA ALA A 60 1.53 -18.49 4.92
C ALA A 60 0.79 -19.37 5.91
N GLU A 61 -0.42 -19.77 5.54
CA GLU A 61 -1.22 -20.75 6.26
C GLU A 61 -2.18 -21.48 5.31
N GLU A 62 -2.71 -22.61 5.76
CA GLU A 62 -3.78 -23.31 5.03
C GLU A 62 -5.14 -22.82 5.55
N SER A 63 -5.65 -21.71 5.00
CA SER A 63 -6.94 -21.15 5.39
C SER A 63 -7.65 -20.50 4.20
N LEU A 64 -8.99 -20.36 4.31
CA LEU A 64 -9.77 -19.63 3.33
C LEU A 64 -9.32 -18.16 3.21
N ALA A 65 -8.92 -17.53 4.31
CA ALA A 65 -8.41 -16.17 4.31
C ALA A 65 -7.17 -16.03 3.43
N TYR A 66 -6.26 -16.99 3.54
CA TYR A 66 -5.04 -17.05 2.72
C TYR A 66 -5.38 -17.26 1.24
N GLU A 67 -6.27 -18.20 0.91
CA GLU A 67 -6.68 -18.46 -0.48
C GLU A 67 -7.34 -17.23 -1.13
N LEU A 68 -8.26 -16.57 -0.41
CA LEU A 68 -8.92 -15.35 -0.92
C LEU A 68 -7.94 -14.22 -1.13
N MET A 69 -7.02 -14.01 -0.21
CA MET A 69 -5.94 -13.01 -0.31
C MET A 69 -5.05 -13.30 -1.53
N LEU A 70 -4.57 -14.54 -1.71
CA LEU A 70 -3.72 -14.92 -2.85
C LEU A 70 -4.43 -14.76 -4.19
N ASN A 71 -5.70 -15.17 -4.26
CA ASN A 71 -6.49 -15.03 -5.47
C ASN A 71 -6.61 -13.57 -5.90
N ASP A 72 -6.80 -12.67 -4.94
CA ASP A 72 -6.92 -11.25 -5.23
C ASP A 72 -5.57 -10.63 -5.63
N LEU A 73 -4.47 -10.96 -4.94
CA LEU A 73 -3.13 -10.53 -5.30
C LEU A 73 -2.74 -10.99 -6.72
N THR A 74 -3.07 -12.24 -7.06
CA THR A 74 -2.85 -12.79 -8.40
C THR A 74 -3.60 -11.97 -9.47
N ARG A 75 -4.86 -11.58 -9.20
CA ARG A 75 -5.63 -10.72 -10.10
C ARG A 75 -5.01 -9.35 -10.29
N CYS A 76 -4.30 -8.84 -9.28
CA CYS A 76 -3.55 -7.60 -9.37
C CYS A 76 -2.16 -7.77 -10.00
N GLY A 77 -1.76 -8.97 -10.41
CA GLY A 77 -0.46 -9.24 -11.02
C GLY A 77 0.70 -9.25 -10.02
N VAL A 78 0.43 -9.53 -8.74
CA VAL A 78 1.42 -9.61 -7.68
C VAL A 78 1.93 -11.04 -7.53
N GLU A 79 3.26 -11.22 -7.52
CA GLU A 79 3.92 -12.44 -7.08
C GLU A 79 3.93 -12.46 -5.55
N TYR A 80 3.34 -13.49 -4.94
CA TYR A 80 3.38 -13.65 -3.50
C TYR A 80 4.47 -14.61 -3.06
N ARG A 81 5.24 -14.23 -2.04
CA ARG A 81 6.29 -15.05 -1.44
C ARG A 81 5.98 -15.33 0.03
N GLU A 82 5.88 -16.60 0.36
CA GLU A 82 5.66 -17.07 1.73
C GLU A 82 6.95 -16.91 2.54
N MET A 83 6.89 -16.18 3.64
CA MET A 83 8.06 -15.93 4.48
C MET A 83 8.08 -16.78 5.75
N HIS A 84 6.92 -16.94 6.38
CA HIS A 84 6.81 -17.62 7.67
C HIS A 84 5.40 -18.19 7.84
N ARG A 85 5.28 -19.22 8.65
CA ARG A 85 3.96 -19.76 9.00
C ARG A 85 3.31 -18.91 10.09
N ALA A 86 2.25 -18.25 9.71
CA ALA A 86 1.40 -17.47 10.61
C ALA A 86 0.02 -17.27 9.97
N ALA A 87 -0.98 -17.04 10.81
CA ALA A 87 -2.32 -16.72 10.35
C ALA A 87 -2.32 -15.39 9.58
N VAL A 88 -3.02 -15.37 8.46
CA VAL A 88 -3.26 -14.13 7.71
C VAL A 88 -4.13 -13.21 8.55
N PRO A 89 -3.72 -11.98 8.83
CA PRO A 89 -4.55 -10.99 9.49
C PRO A 89 -5.85 -10.78 8.72
N VAL A 90 -6.97 -10.71 9.45
CA VAL A 90 -8.27 -10.39 8.84
C VAL A 90 -8.78 -9.09 9.44
N ILE A 91 -9.03 -8.12 8.59
CA ILE A 91 -9.52 -6.79 8.96
C ILE A 91 -10.91 -6.61 8.38
N VAL A 92 -11.90 -6.38 9.23
CA VAL A 92 -13.25 -6.06 8.78
C VAL A 92 -13.37 -4.55 8.71
N GLU A 93 -13.63 -4.04 7.53
CA GLU A 93 -13.97 -2.65 7.26
C GLU A 93 -15.49 -2.53 7.16
N GLU A 94 -16.08 -1.81 8.09
CA GLU A 94 -17.50 -1.47 8.06
C GLU A 94 -17.67 -0.06 7.48
N LEU A 95 -18.22 0.02 6.28
CA LEU A 95 -18.48 1.29 5.60
C LEU A 95 -19.91 1.74 5.91
N GLU A 96 -20.01 2.82 6.66
CA GLU A 96 -21.28 3.50 6.95
C GLU A 96 -21.59 4.60 5.92
N HIS A 97 -22.77 5.18 6.01
CA HIS A 97 -23.11 6.35 5.20
C HIS A 97 -22.16 7.55 5.45
N TYR A 98 -21.94 8.38 4.42
CA TYR A 98 -21.11 9.58 4.45
C TYR A 98 -19.60 9.34 4.63
N ALA A 99 -19.06 8.33 3.95
CA ALA A 99 -17.63 8.01 3.95
C ALA A 99 -17.04 7.75 5.35
N ARG A 100 -17.84 7.36 6.30
CA ARG A 100 -17.37 6.89 7.61
C ARG A 100 -17.10 5.40 7.52
N HIS A 101 -15.90 5.02 7.85
CA HIS A 101 -15.53 3.62 8.02
C HIS A 101 -14.99 3.38 9.42
N SER A 102 -15.19 2.18 9.91
CA SER A 102 -14.58 1.66 11.11
C SER A 102 -13.88 0.34 10.81
N PHE A 103 -12.84 0.05 11.57
CA PHE A 103 -12.12 -1.21 11.45
C PHE A 103 -12.35 -2.03 12.70
N THR A 104 -12.69 -3.30 12.52
CA THR A 104 -12.80 -4.26 13.61
C THR A 104 -11.98 -5.52 13.30
N PHE A 105 -11.58 -6.21 14.36
CA PHE A 105 -10.91 -7.50 14.30
C PHE A 105 -11.77 -8.60 14.91
N ASP A 106 -13.07 -8.40 14.90
CA ASP A 106 -14.05 -9.37 15.35
C ASP A 106 -14.98 -9.73 14.20
N CYS A 107 -15.41 -10.99 14.14
CA CYS A 107 -16.34 -11.43 13.11
C CYS A 107 -17.68 -10.73 13.25
N PRO A 108 -18.18 -10.02 12.22
CA PRO A 108 -19.43 -9.31 12.30
C PRO A 108 -20.64 -10.22 12.49
N ALA A 109 -20.53 -11.52 12.13
CA ALA A 109 -21.62 -12.47 12.26
C ALA A 109 -21.67 -13.19 13.61
N CYS A 110 -20.53 -13.48 14.25
CA CYS A 110 -20.50 -14.28 15.48
C CYS A 110 -19.68 -13.67 16.62
N GLY A 111 -19.02 -12.52 16.41
CA GLY A 111 -18.22 -11.83 17.41
C GLY A 111 -16.90 -12.52 17.79
N LYS A 112 -16.48 -13.57 17.06
CA LYS A 112 -15.22 -14.26 17.32
C LYS A 112 -14.06 -13.36 16.89
N ALA A 113 -13.03 -13.25 17.74
CA ALA A 113 -11.80 -12.52 17.40
C ALA A 113 -11.13 -13.14 16.17
N LEU A 114 -10.72 -12.27 15.26
CA LEU A 114 -10.04 -12.61 14.01
C LEU A 114 -8.52 -12.52 14.19
N PRO A 115 -7.74 -13.23 13.35
CA PRO A 115 -6.29 -13.14 13.37
C PRO A 115 -5.81 -11.69 13.16
N ARG A 116 -4.79 -11.31 13.94
CA ARG A 116 -4.14 -9.99 13.88
C ARG A 116 -2.75 -10.12 13.31
N TYR A 117 -2.17 -9.00 12.87
CA TYR A 117 -0.80 -8.95 12.40
C TYR A 117 0.18 -9.47 13.45
N HIS A 118 1.06 -10.36 13.03
CA HIS A 118 2.22 -10.80 13.78
C HIS A 118 3.49 -10.37 13.03
N ARG A 119 4.42 -9.80 13.77
CA ARG A 119 5.71 -9.39 13.23
C ARG A 119 6.49 -10.63 12.77
N THR A 120 7.09 -10.55 11.60
CA THR A 120 7.95 -11.61 11.07
C THR A 120 9.25 -11.68 11.84
N TYR A 121 9.64 -12.86 12.26
CA TYR A 121 10.92 -13.14 12.92
C TYR A 121 11.68 -14.24 12.17
N ARG A 122 13.00 -14.10 12.07
CA ARG A 122 13.89 -15.02 11.34
C ARG A 122 13.78 -16.48 11.83
N ALA A 123 13.49 -16.68 13.11
CA ALA A 123 13.27 -18.00 13.69
C ALA A 123 12.08 -18.74 13.09
N ASP A 124 11.12 -18.00 12.51
CA ASP A 124 9.88 -18.53 11.95
C ASP A 124 10.02 -18.76 10.41
N ALA A 125 11.08 -18.25 9.81
CA ALA A 125 11.30 -18.36 8.38
C ALA A 125 12.04 -19.67 8.02
N SER A 126 11.44 -20.48 7.17
CA SER A 126 12.06 -21.73 6.69
C SER A 126 13.14 -21.51 5.65
N SER A 127 13.17 -20.36 4.99
CA SER A 127 14.21 -19.89 4.07
C SER A 127 13.98 -18.42 3.70
N TRP A 128 15.07 -17.69 3.39
CA TRP A 128 14.99 -16.31 2.89
C TRP A 128 14.66 -16.31 1.41
N VAL A 129 13.36 -16.39 1.11
CA VAL A 129 12.86 -16.45 -0.27
C VAL A 129 12.98 -15.13 -1.02
N CYS A 130 13.37 -14.05 -0.33
CA CYS A 130 13.45 -12.71 -0.93
C CYS A 130 14.88 -12.21 -1.16
N GLU A 131 15.92 -12.94 -0.71
CA GLU A 131 17.32 -12.52 -0.89
C GLU A 131 17.75 -12.48 -2.36
N ASP A 132 17.15 -13.30 -3.22
CA ASP A 132 17.39 -13.39 -4.65
C ASP A 132 16.48 -12.49 -5.49
N VAL A 133 15.55 -11.74 -4.86
CA VAL A 133 14.63 -10.87 -5.58
C VAL A 133 15.36 -9.61 -6.02
N HIS A 134 15.60 -9.52 -7.33
CA HIS A 134 16.06 -8.26 -7.90
C HIS A 134 14.99 -7.19 -7.71
N THR A 135 15.33 -6.11 -6.99
CA THR A 135 14.39 -5.07 -6.64
C THR A 135 14.94 -3.68 -6.96
N ASP A 136 14.11 -2.85 -7.59
CA ASP A 136 14.42 -1.45 -7.88
C ASP A 136 13.78 -0.54 -6.81
N VAL A 137 12.70 -1.03 -6.16
CA VAL A 137 11.99 -0.34 -5.08
C VAL A 137 11.74 -1.33 -3.93
N PHE A 138 12.20 -0.99 -2.75
CA PHE A 138 11.86 -1.70 -1.52
C PHE A 138 10.89 -0.86 -0.70
N PHE A 139 9.72 -1.42 -0.42
CA PHE A 139 8.68 -0.78 0.39
C PHE A 139 8.49 -1.53 1.71
N ALA A 140 8.40 -0.79 2.82
CA ALA A 140 8.03 -1.35 4.12
C ALA A 140 7.12 -0.40 4.91
N ASP A 141 6.10 -0.97 5.62
CA ASP A 141 5.23 -0.25 6.55
C ASP A 141 5.26 -0.83 7.97
N ARG A 142 6.01 -1.90 8.17
CA ARG A 142 6.33 -2.56 9.44
C ARG A 142 7.78 -2.98 9.43
N LEU A 143 8.40 -3.04 10.60
CA LEU A 143 9.81 -3.39 10.70
C LEU A 143 10.03 -4.63 11.56
N SER A 144 11.06 -5.37 11.22
CA SER A 144 11.68 -6.44 12.00
C SER A 144 13.17 -6.49 11.62
N ASP A 145 13.96 -7.32 12.29
CA ASP A 145 15.36 -7.53 11.93
C ASP A 145 15.49 -7.97 10.47
N GLU A 146 14.63 -8.86 10.04
CA GLU A 146 14.59 -9.43 8.69
C GLU A 146 14.26 -8.40 7.63
N ILE A 147 13.23 -7.59 7.87
CA ILE A 147 12.83 -6.53 6.94
C ILE A 147 13.97 -5.51 6.82
N LEU A 148 14.64 -5.20 7.94
CA LEU A 148 15.78 -4.29 7.91
C LEU A 148 16.98 -4.89 7.15
N GLU A 149 17.30 -6.18 7.34
CA GLU A 149 18.36 -6.87 6.58
C GLU A 149 18.08 -6.86 5.07
N LEU A 150 16.82 -7.11 4.66
CA LEU A 150 16.42 -7.04 3.26
C LEU A 150 16.46 -5.61 2.70
N ALA A 151 16.06 -4.61 3.48
CA ALA A 151 16.20 -3.21 3.11
C ALA A 151 17.68 -2.82 2.89
N GLN A 152 18.58 -3.28 3.77
CA GLN A 152 20.02 -3.09 3.61
C GLN A 152 20.55 -3.79 2.35
N SER A 153 20.07 -4.99 2.05
CA SER A 153 20.43 -5.70 0.82
C SER A 153 19.95 -4.98 -0.42
N ALA A 154 18.69 -4.54 -0.44
CA ALA A 154 18.11 -3.73 -1.51
C ALA A 154 18.89 -2.42 -1.71
N ARG A 155 19.30 -1.76 -0.60
CA ARG A 155 20.14 -0.56 -0.65
C ARG A 155 21.49 -0.84 -1.31
N ARG A 156 22.16 -1.97 -1.00
CA ARG A 156 23.43 -2.37 -1.66
C ARG A 156 23.27 -2.55 -3.15
N SER A 157 22.10 -2.98 -3.61
CA SER A 157 21.71 -3.11 -5.01
C SER A 157 21.16 -1.82 -5.62
N ASN A 158 21.28 -0.68 -4.90
CA ASN A 158 20.82 0.64 -5.32
C ASN A 158 19.30 0.79 -5.47
N ALA A 159 18.50 -0.02 -4.79
CA ALA A 159 17.05 0.14 -4.76
C ALA A 159 16.62 1.45 -4.09
N PHE A 160 15.49 1.99 -4.50
CA PHE A 160 14.81 3.11 -3.85
C PHE A 160 14.05 2.61 -2.63
N ILE A 161 14.41 3.06 -1.44
CA ILE A 161 13.85 2.58 -0.17
C ILE A 161 12.71 3.49 0.28
N VAL A 162 11.53 2.90 0.48
CA VAL A 162 10.33 3.58 0.98
C VAL A 162 9.96 3.02 2.33
N TYR A 163 9.76 3.91 3.30
CA TYR A 163 9.26 3.53 4.61
C TYR A 163 8.01 4.33 4.97
N GLU A 164 6.93 3.62 5.30
CA GLU A 164 5.69 4.20 5.79
C GLU A 164 5.43 3.81 7.25
N PRO A 165 6.02 4.55 8.20
CA PRO A 165 5.85 4.24 9.62
C PRO A 165 4.37 4.29 10.02
N SER A 166 3.88 3.22 10.60
CA SER A 166 2.50 3.10 11.02
C SER A 166 2.31 2.41 12.37
N ASP A 167 3.39 1.88 12.96
CA ASP A 167 3.36 1.16 14.23
C ASP A 167 4.44 1.72 15.17
N PRO A 168 4.06 2.30 16.35
CA PRO A 168 5.04 2.75 17.34
C PRO A 168 6.01 1.66 17.81
N SER A 169 5.63 0.39 17.71
CA SER A 169 6.49 -0.74 18.06
C SER A 169 7.66 -0.97 17.11
N ASP A 170 7.74 -0.24 15.99
CA ASP A 170 8.88 -0.22 15.09
C ASP A 170 10.11 0.52 15.65
N ALA A 171 9.95 1.22 16.79
CA ALA A 171 10.99 2.03 17.42
C ALA A 171 12.40 1.41 17.49
N PRO A 172 12.58 0.09 17.76
CA PRO A 172 13.92 -0.51 17.79
C PRO A 172 14.66 -0.48 16.45
N TRP A 173 13.94 -0.54 15.33
CA TRP A 173 14.51 -0.63 13.97
C TRP A 173 14.42 0.67 13.19
N ALA A 174 13.52 1.55 13.58
CA ALA A 174 13.19 2.78 12.84
C ALA A 174 14.40 3.68 12.57
N PRO A 175 15.33 3.95 13.51
CA PRO A 175 16.49 4.77 13.22
C PRO A 175 17.36 4.22 12.09
N ALA A 176 17.56 2.90 12.05
CA ALA A 176 18.33 2.24 10.99
C ALA A 176 17.59 2.27 9.64
N MET A 177 16.26 2.09 9.65
CA MET A 177 15.46 2.19 8.44
C MET A 177 15.41 3.63 7.91
N LEU A 178 15.28 4.65 8.77
CA LEU A 178 15.32 6.06 8.37
C LEU A 178 16.64 6.43 7.69
N ALA A 179 17.78 5.89 8.18
CA ALA A 179 19.08 6.11 7.56
C ALA A 179 19.20 5.47 6.17
N LEU A 180 18.41 4.45 5.88
CA LEU A 180 18.34 3.80 4.56
C LEU A 180 17.33 4.46 3.62
N ALA A 181 16.27 5.05 4.14
CA ALA A 181 15.13 5.51 3.36
C ALA A 181 15.49 6.64 2.38
N ASP A 182 14.91 6.56 1.18
CA ASP A 182 14.87 7.67 0.21
C ASP A 182 13.57 8.46 0.35
N MET A 183 12.48 7.78 0.76
CA MET A 183 11.19 8.39 1.03
C MET A 183 10.60 7.85 2.33
N VAL A 184 10.10 8.76 3.15
CA VAL A 184 9.34 8.46 4.38
C VAL A 184 7.99 9.17 4.28
N LYS A 185 6.89 8.42 4.38
CA LYS A 185 5.54 8.99 4.34
C LYS A 185 4.71 8.51 5.52
N TYR A 186 4.00 9.42 6.15
CA TYR A 186 3.11 9.13 7.28
C TYR A 186 1.93 10.10 7.34
N SER A 187 0.87 9.73 8.06
CA SER A 187 -0.23 10.62 8.34
C SER A 187 0.05 11.49 9.56
N ASP A 188 -0.48 12.69 9.57
CA ASP A 188 -0.42 13.64 10.68
C ASP A 188 -0.93 13.03 11.98
N GLU A 189 -2.02 12.26 11.88
CA GLU A 189 -2.65 11.58 13.02
C GLU A 189 -1.74 10.53 13.69
N ARG A 190 -0.79 9.95 12.94
CA ARG A 190 0.16 8.95 13.46
C ARG A 190 1.44 9.59 13.98
N ALA A 191 1.75 10.82 13.57
CA ALA A 191 3.02 11.49 13.86
C ALA A 191 3.32 11.56 15.36
N ASP A 192 2.33 11.85 16.19
CA ASP A 192 2.49 11.97 17.64
C ASP A 192 2.89 10.64 18.32
N GLY A 193 2.51 9.50 17.73
CA GLY A 193 2.92 8.17 18.19
C GLY A 193 4.32 7.74 17.76
N LEU A 194 4.97 8.49 16.85
CA LEU A 194 6.25 8.15 16.23
C LEU A 194 7.38 9.00 16.81
N SER A 195 7.63 8.88 18.11
CA SER A 195 8.62 9.70 18.84
C SER A 195 10.05 9.56 18.34
N TRP A 196 10.36 8.53 17.56
CA TRP A 196 11.64 8.27 16.93
C TRP A 196 11.79 8.90 15.52
N LEU A 197 10.72 9.51 15.00
CA LEU A 197 10.78 10.20 13.72
C LEU A 197 11.71 11.41 13.84
N SER A 198 12.72 11.45 13.01
CA SER A 198 13.74 12.51 13.01
C SER A 198 13.98 13.06 11.61
N ASP A 199 14.53 14.26 11.56
CA ASP A 199 14.96 14.86 10.31
C ASP A 199 16.03 13.99 9.62
N GLY A 200 15.89 13.82 8.31
CA GLY A 200 16.81 13.01 7.50
C GLY A 200 16.95 13.55 6.09
N ASP A 201 17.85 12.93 5.33
CA ASP A 201 18.11 13.30 3.93
C ASP A 201 17.06 12.77 2.94
N HIS A 202 16.06 12.04 3.43
CA HIS A 202 15.00 11.46 2.64
C HIS A 202 13.95 12.50 2.19
N LEU A 203 13.17 12.15 1.17
CA LEU A 203 11.92 12.85 0.87
C LEU A 203 10.93 12.52 2.00
N GLU A 204 10.54 13.52 2.76
CA GLU A 204 9.57 13.36 3.85
C GLU A 204 8.22 13.92 3.44
N ILE A 205 7.17 13.12 3.62
CA ILE A 205 5.79 13.48 3.26
C ILE A 205 4.87 13.22 4.44
N ARG A 206 4.18 14.26 4.86
CA ARG A 206 3.19 14.24 5.94
C ARG A 206 1.81 14.50 5.36
N THR A 207 0.93 13.50 5.36
CA THR A 207 -0.43 13.65 4.86
C THR A 207 -1.37 14.17 5.94
N LYS A 208 -2.32 15.01 5.56
CA LYS A 208 -3.28 15.68 6.46
C LYS A 208 -4.74 15.46 6.02
N GLY A 209 -5.02 14.32 5.38
CA GLY A 209 -6.35 14.01 4.85
C GLY A 209 -6.89 15.11 3.94
N ALA A 210 -8.09 15.59 4.22
CA ALA A 210 -8.72 16.65 3.44
C ALA A 210 -7.98 18.01 3.48
N ALA A 211 -7.05 18.22 4.40
CA ALA A 211 -6.20 19.41 4.44
C ALA A 211 -5.00 19.35 3.48
N GLY A 212 -4.79 18.21 2.81
CA GLY A 212 -3.73 18.04 1.84
C GLY A 212 -2.49 17.36 2.40
N LEU A 213 -1.31 17.85 2.07
CA LEU A 213 -0.04 17.31 2.53
C LEU A 213 1.03 18.39 2.72
N GLN A 214 2.04 18.02 3.48
CA GLN A 214 3.30 18.75 3.57
C GLN A 214 4.45 17.83 3.15
N TRP A 215 5.49 18.42 2.57
CA TRP A 215 6.66 17.67 2.16
C TRP A 215 7.92 18.52 2.27
N ARG A 216 9.08 17.86 2.42
CA ARG A 216 10.41 18.44 2.36
C ARG A 216 11.40 17.40 1.84
N TRP A 217 12.53 17.85 1.35
CA TRP A 217 13.58 16.95 0.85
C TRP A 217 14.96 17.57 1.08
N ALA A 218 15.56 17.31 2.22
CA ALA A 218 16.82 17.92 2.63
C ALA A 218 17.98 17.64 1.66
N ARG A 219 18.06 16.42 1.11
CA ARG A 219 19.05 16.05 0.08
C ARG A 219 19.02 16.93 -1.16
N HIS A 220 17.88 17.54 -1.47
CA HIS A 220 17.70 18.46 -2.60
C HIS A 220 17.57 19.92 -2.15
N GLU A 221 18.16 20.26 -1.01
CA GLU A 221 18.17 21.62 -0.43
C GLU A 221 16.78 22.19 -0.09
N ILE A 222 15.75 21.32 -0.02
CA ILE A 222 14.39 21.71 0.37
C ILE A 222 14.19 21.33 1.84
N HIS A 223 14.74 22.17 2.73
CA HIS A 223 14.74 21.93 4.18
C HIS A 223 13.43 22.37 4.85
N GLN A 224 12.75 23.36 4.28
CA GLN A 224 11.49 23.86 4.83
C GLN A 224 10.30 23.09 4.27
N TRP A 225 9.30 22.86 5.12
CA TRP A 225 8.06 22.24 4.73
C TRP A 225 7.34 23.04 3.65
N GLN A 226 7.12 22.42 2.50
CA GLN A 226 6.25 22.88 1.45
C GLN A 226 4.84 22.34 1.71
N SER A 227 3.80 23.14 1.50
CA SER A 227 2.41 22.74 1.72
C SER A 227 1.65 22.67 0.41
N MET A 228 0.87 21.63 0.23
CA MET A 228 -0.01 21.45 -0.92
C MET A 228 -1.42 21.16 -0.46
N ALA A 229 -2.39 21.91 -0.97
CA ALA A 229 -3.80 21.63 -0.74
C ALA A 229 -4.23 20.30 -1.34
N SER A 230 -5.22 19.65 -0.75
CA SER A 230 -5.83 18.45 -1.30
C SER A 230 -6.52 18.71 -2.64
N ILE A 231 -6.79 17.63 -3.37
CA ILE A 231 -7.71 17.67 -4.51
C ILE A 231 -9.14 17.51 -3.96
N HIS A 232 -10.02 18.38 -4.37
CA HIS A 232 -11.43 18.30 -3.98
C HIS A 232 -12.11 17.10 -4.64
N VAL A 233 -12.79 16.29 -3.83
CA VAL A 233 -13.61 15.15 -4.29
C VAL A 233 -15.08 15.51 -4.03
N ALA A 234 -15.88 15.60 -5.08
CA ALA A 234 -17.28 16.02 -4.97
C ALA A 234 -18.13 14.98 -4.20
N ASN A 235 -17.89 13.71 -4.44
CA ASN A 235 -18.60 12.61 -3.79
C ASN A 235 -17.57 11.65 -3.20
N VAL A 236 -17.25 11.78 -1.94
CA VAL A 236 -16.41 10.85 -1.20
C VAL A 236 -17.26 9.67 -0.77
N VAL A 237 -16.90 8.48 -1.25
CA VAL A 237 -17.51 7.21 -0.83
C VAL A 237 -16.72 6.63 0.33
N ASP A 238 -15.39 6.57 0.19
CA ASP A 238 -14.49 6.01 1.19
C ASP A 238 -13.10 6.64 1.06
N THR A 239 -12.39 6.82 2.17
CA THR A 239 -11.02 7.33 2.20
C THR A 239 -9.98 6.25 2.49
N CYS A 240 -10.43 5.01 2.73
CA CYS A 240 -9.54 3.87 2.92
C CYS A 240 -8.60 3.69 1.73
N GLY A 241 -7.34 3.41 1.98
CA GLY A 241 -6.33 3.22 0.95
C GLY A 241 -5.89 4.46 0.17
N ALA A 242 -6.47 5.65 0.39
CA ALA A 242 -6.04 6.87 -0.31
C ALA A 242 -4.55 7.17 -0.11
N GLY A 243 -4.01 6.83 1.08
CA GLY A 243 -2.57 6.90 1.36
C GLY A 243 -1.75 5.96 0.47
N ASP A 244 -2.23 4.74 0.24
CA ASP A 244 -1.54 3.71 -0.55
C ASP A 244 -1.54 4.08 -2.04
N TRP A 245 -2.66 4.67 -2.53
CA TRP A 245 -2.75 5.26 -3.86
C TRP A 245 -1.81 6.45 -4.04
N LEU A 246 -1.70 7.32 -3.02
CA LEU A 246 -0.75 8.44 -3.03
C LEU A 246 0.68 7.93 -3.16
N THR A 247 1.09 6.94 -2.36
CA THR A 247 2.42 6.32 -2.43
C THR A 247 2.69 5.74 -3.80
N SER A 248 1.75 4.93 -4.31
CA SER A 248 1.89 4.33 -5.64
C SER A 248 2.02 5.39 -6.74
N GLY A 249 1.23 6.45 -6.66
CA GLY A 249 1.30 7.58 -7.61
C GLY A 249 2.63 8.34 -7.53
N ILE A 250 3.18 8.53 -6.34
CA ILE A 250 4.50 9.13 -6.14
C ILE A 250 5.60 8.26 -6.77
N LEU A 251 5.59 6.96 -6.49
CA LEU A 251 6.58 6.02 -7.02
C LEU A 251 6.55 5.98 -8.55
N ILE A 252 5.37 5.93 -9.16
CA ILE A 252 5.21 5.99 -10.61
C ILE A 252 5.77 7.32 -11.16
N GLY A 253 5.39 8.43 -10.54
CA GLY A 253 5.84 9.74 -10.97
C GLY A 253 7.36 9.96 -10.83
N LEU A 254 7.97 9.32 -9.81
CA LEU A 254 9.40 9.41 -9.55
C LEU A 254 10.23 8.46 -10.45
N LEU A 255 9.77 7.26 -10.74
CA LEU A 255 10.64 6.18 -11.19
C LEU A 255 10.34 5.67 -12.60
N GLU A 256 9.10 5.82 -13.12
CA GLU A 256 8.76 5.36 -14.49
C GLU A 256 9.45 6.15 -15.61
N ARG A 257 9.99 7.34 -15.33
CA ARG A 257 10.64 8.18 -16.34
C ARG A 257 12.12 7.86 -16.56
N GLY A 258 12.65 6.83 -15.91
CA GLY A 258 14.06 6.49 -15.96
C GLY A 258 14.96 7.54 -15.31
N ASP A 259 14.39 8.49 -14.58
CA ASP A 259 15.15 9.50 -13.87
C ASP A 259 15.82 8.87 -12.67
N THR A 260 17.12 8.77 -12.75
CA THR A 260 17.93 8.34 -11.60
C THR A 260 17.84 9.39 -10.50
N ARG A 261 18.09 8.98 -9.24
CA ARG A 261 18.10 9.87 -8.04
C ARG A 261 18.80 11.22 -8.21
N ALA A 262 19.64 11.36 -9.26
CA ALA A 262 20.38 12.57 -9.57
C ALA A 262 19.60 13.64 -10.36
N THR A 263 18.43 13.29 -10.94
CA THR A 263 17.72 14.17 -11.88
C THR A 263 16.55 14.95 -11.28
N TRP A 264 16.21 14.69 -10.02
CA TRP A 264 15.13 15.40 -9.33
C TRP A 264 15.61 16.79 -8.90
N SER A 265 15.38 17.78 -9.71
CA SER A 265 15.77 19.15 -9.41
C SER A 265 14.56 20.07 -9.27
N GLY A 266 14.32 20.50 -8.02
CA GLY A 266 13.51 21.66 -7.71
C GLY A 266 12.07 21.36 -7.26
N VAL A 267 11.53 22.33 -6.53
CA VAL A 267 10.21 22.31 -5.90
C VAL A 267 9.10 22.03 -6.94
N THR A 268 9.13 22.71 -8.08
CA THR A 268 8.08 22.61 -9.11
C THR A 268 7.95 21.21 -9.68
N ALA A 269 9.05 20.49 -9.92
CA ALA A 269 9.01 19.13 -10.46
C ALA A 269 8.40 18.17 -9.44
N MET A 270 8.77 18.30 -8.17
CA MET A 270 8.21 17.48 -7.09
C MET A 270 6.72 17.78 -6.88
N GLU A 271 6.31 19.05 -6.90
CA GLU A 271 4.90 19.43 -6.79
C GLU A 271 4.05 18.83 -7.91
N GLN A 272 4.58 18.72 -9.13
CA GLN A 272 3.89 18.06 -10.23
C GLN A 272 3.68 16.56 -9.96
N VAL A 273 4.70 15.86 -9.44
CA VAL A 273 4.58 14.44 -9.05
C VAL A 273 3.54 14.28 -7.95
N LEU A 274 3.66 15.07 -6.87
CA LEU A 274 2.75 15.01 -5.75
C LEU A 274 1.31 15.36 -6.14
N ARG A 275 1.12 16.33 -7.05
CA ARG A 275 -0.21 16.70 -7.55
C ARG A 275 -0.87 15.56 -8.32
N ARG A 276 -0.12 14.84 -9.16
CA ARG A 276 -0.63 13.66 -9.88
C ARG A 276 -0.96 12.53 -8.93
N ALA A 277 -0.10 12.28 -7.96
CA ALA A 277 -0.35 11.29 -6.92
C ALA A 277 -1.60 11.63 -6.08
N GLN A 278 -1.82 12.92 -5.74
CA GLN A 278 -3.04 13.38 -5.10
C GLN A 278 -4.28 13.19 -5.99
N GLN A 279 -4.18 13.37 -7.32
CA GLN A 279 -5.30 13.11 -8.24
C GLN A 279 -5.70 11.64 -8.22
N LEU A 280 -4.71 10.75 -8.20
CA LEU A 280 -4.94 9.31 -8.12
C LEU A 280 -5.60 8.92 -6.78
N ALA A 281 -5.09 9.44 -5.66
CA ALA A 281 -5.67 9.25 -4.35
C ALA A 281 -7.10 9.83 -4.24
N ALA A 282 -7.34 11.01 -4.79
CA ALA A 282 -8.66 11.63 -4.81
C ALA A 282 -9.67 10.83 -5.65
N TRP A 283 -9.22 10.29 -6.80
CA TRP A 283 -10.06 9.42 -7.62
C TRP A 283 -10.45 8.14 -6.87
N SER A 284 -9.53 7.52 -6.15
CA SER A 284 -9.82 6.31 -5.38
C SER A 284 -10.87 6.54 -4.29
N CYS A 285 -10.95 7.74 -3.72
CA CYS A 285 -11.95 8.08 -2.71
C CYS A 285 -13.41 8.05 -3.22
N GLY A 286 -13.64 7.96 -4.52
CA GLY A 286 -14.97 7.78 -5.12
C GLY A 286 -15.51 6.35 -5.07
N TYR A 287 -14.78 5.40 -4.48
CA TYR A 287 -15.09 3.96 -4.49
C TYR A 287 -14.94 3.36 -3.10
N ALA A 288 -15.71 2.30 -2.82
CA ALA A 288 -15.71 1.63 -1.52
C ALA A 288 -14.50 0.69 -1.34
N GLY A 289 -13.85 0.76 -0.20
CA GLY A 289 -12.67 -0.02 0.18
C GLY A 289 -11.38 0.47 -0.48
N ALA A 290 -10.26 0.11 0.10
CA ALA A 290 -8.92 0.63 -0.24
C ALA A 290 -8.58 0.58 -1.75
N ARG A 291 -9.10 -0.39 -2.49
CA ARG A 291 -8.83 -0.58 -3.92
C ARG A 291 -10.08 -0.73 -4.77
N GLY A 292 -11.24 -0.26 -4.28
CA GLY A 292 -12.53 -0.31 -4.99
C GLY A 292 -12.47 0.21 -6.42
N ALA A 293 -11.68 1.26 -6.62
CA ALA A 293 -11.45 1.86 -7.92
C ALA A 293 -10.90 0.88 -9.00
N LEU A 294 -10.08 -0.12 -8.62
CA LEU A 294 -9.58 -1.13 -9.56
C LEU A 294 -10.68 -2.11 -9.98
N TYR A 295 -11.62 -2.41 -9.10
CA TYR A 295 -12.68 -3.38 -9.35
C TYR A 295 -13.88 -2.77 -10.09
N GLU A 296 -14.09 -1.46 -9.97
CA GLU A 296 -15.21 -0.76 -10.59
C GLU A 296 -14.81 -0.02 -11.87
N SER A 297 -13.61 0.58 -11.92
CA SER A 297 -13.12 1.39 -13.06
C SER A 297 -11.90 0.81 -13.76
N GLY A 298 -11.17 -0.06 -13.09
CA GLY A 298 -10.03 -0.77 -13.65
C GLY A 298 -8.71 0.00 -13.71
N PRO A 299 -7.62 -0.74 -13.97
CA PRO A 299 -6.26 -0.19 -13.96
C PRO A 299 -5.98 0.78 -15.13
N ALA A 300 -6.68 0.68 -16.27
CA ALA A 300 -6.47 1.61 -17.37
C ALA A 300 -6.87 3.05 -17.01
N MET A 301 -7.94 3.23 -16.23
CA MET A 301 -8.35 4.55 -15.74
C MET A 301 -7.29 5.14 -14.80
N ALA A 302 -6.77 4.34 -13.87
CA ALA A 302 -5.70 4.77 -12.97
C ALA A 302 -4.43 5.19 -13.75
N ARG A 303 -4.04 4.42 -14.76
CA ARG A 303 -2.91 4.77 -15.65
C ARG A 303 -3.16 6.08 -16.40
N ALA A 304 -4.36 6.30 -16.92
CA ALA A 304 -4.72 7.53 -17.60
C ALA A 304 -4.57 8.75 -16.68
N ILE A 305 -5.02 8.64 -15.43
CA ILE A 305 -4.89 9.72 -14.43
C ILE A 305 -3.40 10.04 -14.19
N VAL A 306 -2.56 9.04 -13.96
CA VAL A 306 -1.12 9.25 -13.71
C VAL A 306 -0.42 9.85 -14.94
N GLN A 307 -0.82 9.46 -16.14
CA GLN A 307 -0.22 9.90 -17.40
C GLN A 307 -0.82 11.20 -17.96
N HIS A 308 -1.81 11.80 -17.30
CA HIS A 308 -2.58 12.94 -17.80
C HIS A 308 -3.21 12.72 -19.18
N LEU A 309 -3.60 11.50 -19.48
CA LEU A 309 -4.39 11.23 -20.68
C LEU A 309 -5.83 11.70 -20.46
N GLU A 310 -6.46 12.20 -21.52
CA GLU A 310 -7.89 12.52 -21.47
C GLU A 310 -8.71 11.27 -21.11
N THR A 311 -9.71 11.45 -20.25
CA THR A 311 -10.49 10.35 -19.63
C THR A 311 -11.52 9.72 -20.58
N SER A 312 -11.21 9.56 -21.85
CA SER A 312 -12.00 8.76 -22.81
C SER A 312 -11.70 7.26 -22.74
N VAL A 313 -10.97 6.84 -21.71
CA VAL A 313 -10.63 5.42 -21.48
C VAL A 313 -11.87 4.66 -21.05
N MET A 314 -12.17 3.57 -21.75
CA MET A 314 -13.25 2.65 -21.33
C MET A 314 -12.88 1.93 -20.04
N PRO A 315 -13.82 1.76 -19.10
CA PRO A 315 -13.58 0.96 -17.89
C PRO A 315 -13.15 -0.46 -18.25
N ASP A 316 -12.13 -0.96 -17.54
CA ASP A 316 -11.63 -2.33 -17.62
C ASP A 316 -11.52 -2.96 -16.21
N PRO A 317 -12.65 -3.09 -15.49
CA PRO A 317 -12.67 -3.50 -14.10
C PRO A 317 -11.99 -4.85 -13.89
N LEU A 318 -11.28 -4.98 -12.76
CA LEU A 318 -10.79 -6.27 -12.31
C LEU A 318 -11.96 -7.15 -11.84
N PRO A 319 -11.94 -8.45 -12.09
CA PRO A 319 -12.95 -9.33 -11.58
C PRO A 319 -12.92 -9.37 -10.05
N GLU A 320 -14.07 -9.18 -9.43
CA GLU A 320 -14.23 -9.24 -7.98
C GLU A 320 -14.57 -10.66 -7.52
N SER A 321 -14.12 -11.04 -6.32
CA SER A 321 -14.47 -12.31 -5.70
C SER A 321 -15.77 -12.13 -4.92
N ASN A 322 -16.90 -12.48 -5.51
CA ASN A 322 -18.18 -12.57 -4.84
C ASN A 322 -18.35 -13.96 -4.20
N ALA A 323 -17.60 -14.25 -3.16
CA ALA A 323 -17.93 -15.37 -2.29
C ALA A 323 -19.02 -14.90 -1.34
N GLY A 324 -20.22 -15.52 -1.39
CA GLY A 324 -21.28 -15.18 -0.46
C GLY A 324 -20.78 -15.31 1.00
N PHE A 325 -21.07 -14.32 1.82
CA PHE A 325 -20.72 -14.33 3.24
C PHE A 325 -21.55 -15.38 3.97
N SER A 326 -21.07 -16.59 4.05
CA SER A 326 -21.39 -17.49 5.17
C SER A 326 -20.40 -17.16 6.28
N CYS A 327 -20.77 -17.16 7.57
CA CYS A 327 -19.87 -16.83 8.70
C CYS A 327 -18.42 -17.27 8.42
N ALA A 328 -17.85 -16.69 7.41
CA ALA A 328 -16.62 -17.11 6.76
C ALA A 328 -15.43 -16.86 7.68
N ALA A 329 -15.61 -15.97 8.65
CA ALA A 329 -14.61 -15.77 9.70
C ALA A 329 -14.51 -16.96 10.66
N CYS A 330 -15.53 -17.81 10.80
CA CYS A 330 -15.43 -19.00 11.62
C CYS A 330 -14.80 -20.18 10.87
N PRO A 331 -15.11 -20.43 9.60
CA PRO A 331 -14.31 -21.32 8.75
C PRO A 331 -12.96 -20.75 8.35
N MET A 332 -12.78 -19.41 8.30
CA MET A 332 -11.47 -18.79 8.05
C MET A 332 -10.45 -19.00 9.17
N THR A 333 -10.89 -19.49 10.32
CA THR A 333 -10.07 -19.79 11.49
C THR A 333 -9.94 -21.28 11.80
N SER A 334 -10.53 -22.16 11.00
CA SER A 334 -10.49 -23.61 11.19
C SER A 334 -9.66 -24.31 10.14
#